data_5d638a11c0fe9943fabb56bca0a252bb
#
_entry.id   5d638a11c0fe9943fabb56bca0a252bb
#
_cell.length_a   1.000
_cell.length_b   1.000
_cell.length_c   1.000
_cell.angle_alpha   90.00
_cell.angle_beta   90.00
_cell.angle_gamma   90.00
#
_symmetry.space_group_name_H-M   'P 1'
#
loop_
_entity.id
_entity.type
_entity.pdbx_description
1 polymer ?
#
loop_
_entity_poly.entity_id
_entity_poly.type
_entity_poly.pdbx_seq_one_letter_code
_entity_poly.pdbx_strand_id
1 'polypeptide(L)'
;MKLTVELLGLSRRLAQTKQSLVEIGDQATFRDVLAHLAMRFPALVGPVIVPHTFDIVSSHMINVDGRHVVTDLDSQPQDGQRLILMIVEAGG
;
A
#
# COMPACT_ATOMS: atom_id res chain seq x y z
N MET A 1 -9.30 -3.45 -12.18
CA MET A 1 -9.95 -3.62 -10.87
C MET A 1 -9.90 -2.35 -10.06
N LYS A 2 -10.80 -2.24 -9.12
CA LYS A 2 -10.90 -1.08 -8.24
C LYS A 2 -10.59 -1.49 -6.82
N LEU A 3 -9.69 -0.74 -6.18
CA LEU A 3 -9.25 -0.99 -4.81
C LEU A 3 -9.38 0.30 -4.00
N THR A 4 -9.67 0.17 -2.72
CA THR A 4 -9.60 1.28 -1.77
C THR A 4 -8.37 1.09 -0.92
N VAL A 5 -7.46 2.07 -0.93
CA VAL A 5 -6.26 2.04 -0.10
C VAL A 5 -6.44 3.04 1.03
N GLU A 6 -6.52 2.55 2.26
CA GLU A 6 -6.51 3.38 3.45
C GLU A 6 -5.07 3.66 3.88
N LEU A 7 -4.80 4.90 4.24
CA LEU A 7 -3.49 5.35 4.67
C LEU A 7 -3.57 5.71 6.16
N LEU A 8 -2.74 5.07 6.99
CA LEU A 8 -2.71 5.29 8.43
C LEU A 8 -1.35 5.82 8.88
N GLY A 9 -1.36 6.56 9.97
CA GLY A 9 -0.14 7.05 10.61
C GLY A 9 0.72 7.91 9.69
N LEU A 10 1.99 7.55 9.56
CA LEU A 10 2.94 8.31 8.74
C LEU A 10 2.52 8.40 7.28
N SER A 11 2.05 7.30 6.69
CA SER A 11 1.63 7.31 5.29
C SER A 11 0.48 8.28 5.04
N ARG A 12 -0.47 8.38 5.97
CA ARG A 12 -1.56 9.35 5.89
C ARG A 12 -1.05 10.78 5.94
N ARG A 13 -0.09 11.06 6.83
CA ARG A 13 0.49 12.41 6.95
C ARG A 13 1.27 12.79 5.71
N LEU A 14 2.05 11.87 5.16
CA LEU A 14 2.84 12.13 3.96
C LEU A 14 1.97 12.32 2.72
N ALA A 15 0.94 11.51 2.56
CA ALA A 15 0.02 11.61 1.43
C ALA A 15 -1.01 12.74 1.60
N GLN A 16 -1.21 13.22 2.82
CA GLN A 16 -2.20 14.25 3.16
C GLN A 16 -3.63 13.83 2.81
N THR A 17 -3.91 12.55 2.92
CA THR A 17 -5.25 12.00 2.69
C THR A 17 -5.42 10.71 3.48
N LYS A 18 -6.67 10.39 3.81
CA LYS A 18 -7.01 9.16 4.55
C LYS A 18 -7.07 7.95 3.67
N GLN A 19 -7.42 8.13 2.40
CA GLN A 19 -7.58 7.02 1.48
C GLN A 19 -7.39 7.47 0.04
N SER A 20 -7.13 6.49 -0.82
CA SER A 20 -7.04 6.69 -2.25
C SER A 20 -7.76 5.56 -2.95
N LEU A 21 -8.55 5.89 -3.96
CA LEU A 21 -9.13 4.91 -4.85
C LEU A 21 -8.12 4.60 -5.95
N VAL A 22 -7.86 3.32 -6.17
CA VAL A 22 -6.90 2.86 -7.16
C VAL A 22 -7.62 2.05 -8.20
N GLU A 23 -7.57 2.51 -9.45
CA GLU A 23 -8.00 1.73 -10.61
C GLU A 23 -6.76 1.21 -11.31
N ILE A 24 -6.68 -0.10 -11.49
CA ILE A 24 -5.48 -0.77 -11.98
C ILE A 24 -5.89 -2.02 -12.77
N GLY A 25 -5.00 -2.50 -13.63
CA GLY A 25 -5.30 -3.67 -14.45
C GLY A 25 -5.61 -4.93 -13.64
N ASP A 26 -6.36 -5.84 -14.21
CA ASP A 26 -6.81 -7.06 -13.51
C ASP A 26 -5.67 -8.02 -13.17
N GLN A 27 -4.51 -7.87 -13.80
CA GLN A 27 -3.32 -8.68 -13.52
C GLN A 27 -2.32 -7.99 -12.58
N ALA A 28 -2.67 -6.81 -12.07
CA ALA A 28 -1.77 -6.04 -11.22
C ALA A 28 -1.52 -6.73 -9.89
N THR A 29 -0.29 -6.55 -9.38
CA THR A 29 0.15 -7.07 -8.09
C THR A 29 0.04 -6.00 -7.01
N PHE A 30 0.26 -6.40 -5.75
CA PHE A 30 0.37 -5.42 -4.67
C PHE A 30 1.54 -4.46 -4.91
N ARG A 31 2.63 -4.95 -5.51
CA ARG A 31 3.77 -4.10 -5.89
C ARG A 31 3.33 -3.03 -6.88
N ASP A 32 2.50 -3.38 -7.85
CA ASP A 32 1.95 -2.41 -8.81
C ASP A 32 1.07 -1.37 -8.11
N VAL A 33 0.34 -1.76 -7.08
CA VAL A 33 -0.43 -0.81 -6.26
C VAL A 33 0.52 0.17 -5.56
N LEU A 34 1.63 -0.33 -4.99
CA LEU A 34 2.62 0.55 -4.37
C LEU A 34 3.25 1.51 -5.39
N ALA A 35 3.54 1.03 -6.60
CA ALA A 35 4.05 1.88 -7.68
C ALA A 35 3.05 2.98 -8.03
N HIS A 36 1.77 2.65 -8.09
CA HIS A 36 0.70 3.62 -8.34
C HIS A 36 0.66 4.69 -7.24
N LEU A 37 0.73 4.27 -5.98
CA LEU A 37 0.75 5.18 -4.85
C LEU A 37 2.00 6.07 -4.85
N ALA A 38 3.15 5.52 -5.25
CA ALA A 38 4.40 6.27 -5.34
C ALA A 38 4.32 7.41 -6.37
N MET A 39 3.64 7.16 -7.48
CA MET A 39 3.43 8.19 -8.50
C MET A 39 2.44 9.25 -8.03
N ARG A 40 1.38 8.84 -7.39
CA ARG A 40 0.33 9.76 -6.92
C ARG A 40 0.77 10.56 -5.70
N PHE A 41 1.52 9.94 -4.79
CA PHE A 41 2.00 10.55 -3.55
C PHE A 41 3.52 10.39 -3.44
N PRO A 42 4.29 11.22 -4.15
CA PRO A 42 5.76 11.09 -4.16
C PRO A 42 6.40 11.14 -2.77
N ALA A 43 5.76 11.81 -1.81
CA ALA A 43 6.27 11.88 -0.44
C ALA A 43 6.34 10.52 0.26
N LEU A 44 5.62 9.50 -0.23
CA LEU A 44 5.71 8.15 0.30
C LEU A 44 7.01 7.45 -0.10
N VAL A 45 7.66 7.89 -1.17
CA VAL A 45 8.89 7.26 -1.67
C VAL A 45 10.05 7.59 -0.74
N GLY A 46 10.69 6.57 -0.22
CA GLY A 46 11.74 6.65 0.78
C GLY A 46 11.23 6.26 2.16
N PRO A 47 10.35 7.04 2.79
CA PRO A 47 9.87 6.69 4.14
C PRO A 47 8.99 5.45 4.21
N VAL A 48 8.22 5.17 3.17
CA VAL A 48 7.23 4.07 3.17
C VAL A 48 7.45 3.10 2.01
N ILE A 49 7.72 3.62 0.82
CA ILE A 49 7.90 2.81 -0.39
C ILE A 49 9.34 2.93 -0.85
N VAL A 50 10.00 1.78 -1.05
CA VAL A 50 11.39 1.75 -1.53
C VAL A 50 11.41 2.23 -2.99
N PRO A 51 12.27 3.22 -3.32
CA PRO A 51 12.38 3.69 -4.70
C PRO A 51 12.86 2.56 -5.63
N HIS A 52 12.45 2.63 -6.88
CA HIS A 52 12.80 1.72 -7.98
C HIS A 52 12.20 0.32 -7.88
N THR A 53 12.31 -0.36 -6.73
CA THR A 53 11.75 -1.71 -6.55
C THR A 53 10.28 -1.70 -6.16
N PHE A 54 9.81 -0.58 -5.58
CA PHE A 54 8.47 -0.44 -5.01
C PHE A 54 8.15 -1.48 -3.94
N ASP A 55 9.20 -1.97 -3.26
CA ASP A 55 9.00 -2.72 -2.03
C ASP A 55 8.43 -1.80 -0.96
N ILE A 56 7.80 -2.40 0.03
CA ILE A 56 7.42 -1.66 1.23
C ILE A 56 8.59 -1.68 2.20
N VAL A 57 8.88 -0.55 2.85
CA VAL A 57 9.94 -0.50 3.86
C VAL A 57 9.56 -1.38 5.06
N SER A 58 10.57 -1.87 5.80
CA SER A 58 10.38 -2.87 6.87
C SER A 58 9.49 -2.41 8.02
N SER A 59 9.35 -1.10 8.22
CA SER A 59 8.49 -0.54 9.26
C SER A 59 7.00 -0.49 8.90
N HIS A 60 6.65 -0.84 7.68
CA HIS A 60 5.28 -0.76 7.19
C HIS A 60 4.79 -2.09 6.64
N MET A 61 3.47 -2.22 6.52
CA MET A 61 2.82 -3.40 5.94
C MET A 61 1.56 -2.99 5.20
N ILE A 62 1.09 -3.89 4.33
CA ILE A 62 -0.23 -3.81 3.73
C ILE A 62 -1.11 -4.88 4.38
N ASN A 63 -2.25 -4.46 4.91
CA ASN A 63 -3.26 -5.38 5.43
C ASN A 63 -4.44 -5.42 4.44
N VAL A 64 -5.01 -6.60 4.21
CA VAL A 64 -6.14 -6.78 3.31
C VAL A 64 -7.40 -7.00 4.13
N ASP A 65 -8.37 -6.12 3.94
CA ASP A 65 -9.70 -6.18 4.58
C ASP A 65 -9.65 -6.27 6.11
N GLY A 66 -8.56 -5.81 6.73
CA GLY A 66 -8.36 -5.90 8.17
C GLY A 66 -8.11 -7.32 8.67
N ARG A 67 -7.88 -8.29 7.78
CA ARG A 67 -7.84 -9.72 8.14
C ARG A 67 -6.46 -10.33 8.07
N HIS A 68 -5.66 -9.99 7.07
CA HIS A 68 -4.34 -10.59 6.93
C HIS A 68 -3.34 -9.64 6.30
N VAL A 69 -2.07 -9.86 6.61
CA VAL A 69 -0.94 -9.09 6.12
C VAL A 69 -0.47 -9.68 4.79
N VAL A 70 -0.17 -8.82 3.84
CA VAL A 70 0.44 -9.25 2.57
C VAL A 70 1.89 -9.59 2.82
N THR A 71 2.28 -10.83 2.52
CA THR A 71 3.66 -11.31 2.66
C THR A 71 4.37 -11.40 1.30
N ASP A 72 3.62 -11.53 0.23
CA ASP A 72 4.14 -11.60 -1.14
C ASP A 72 3.57 -10.44 -1.95
N LEU A 73 4.39 -9.42 -2.19
CA LEU A 73 3.99 -8.24 -2.95
C LEU A 73 3.75 -8.54 -4.44
N ASP A 74 4.23 -9.68 -4.92
CA ASP A 74 4.02 -10.08 -6.31
C ASP A 74 2.75 -10.92 -6.49
N SER A 75 2.02 -11.17 -5.41
CA SER A 75 0.68 -11.72 -5.49
C SER A 75 -0.33 -10.63 -5.89
N GLN A 76 -1.52 -11.06 -6.30
CA GLN A 76 -2.53 -10.16 -6.84
C GLN A 76 -3.62 -9.87 -5.82
N PRO A 77 -4.01 -8.59 -5.64
CA PRO A 77 -5.23 -8.26 -4.94
C PRO A 77 -6.45 -8.68 -5.75
N GLN A 78 -7.61 -8.62 -5.14
CA GLN A 78 -8.89 -8.89 -5.79
C GLN A 78 -9.71 -7.60 -5.90
N ASP A 79 -10.47 -7.50 -6.97
CA ASP A 79 -11.34 -6.36 -7.19
C ASP A 79 -12.23 -6.09 -5.97
N GLY A 80 -12.33 -4.83 -5.59
CA GLY A 80 -13.18 -4.40 -4.48
C GLY A 80 -12.54 -4.51 -3.11
N GLN A 81 -11.34 -5.06 -2.98
CA GLN A 81 -10.67 -5.18 -1.68
C GLN A 81 -10.28 -3.82 -1.11
N ARG A 82 -10.21 -3.78 0.21
CA ARG A 82 -9.69 -2.65 0.98
C ARG A 82 -8.29 -2.99 1.45
N LEU A 83 -7.32 -2.19 1.07
CA LEU A 83 -5.93 -2.33 1.49
C LEU A 83 -5.64 -1.25 2.54
N ILE A 84 -4.93 -1.62 3.58
CA ILE A 84 -4.55 -0.68 4.64
C ILE A 84 -3.03 -0.61 4.69
N LEU A 85 -2.48 0.56 4.43
CA LEU A 85 -1.04 0.82 4.51
C LEU A 85 -0.75 1.39 5.89
N MET A 86 -0.01 0.65 6.70
CA MET A 86 0.16 0.95 8.13
C MET A 86 1.52 0.54 8.65
N ILE A 87 1.86 1.04 9.82
CA ILE A 87 3.10 0.69 10.51
C ILE A 87 2.97 -0.72 11.11
N VAL A 88 4.03 -1.50 11.00
CA VAL A 88 4.14 -2.78 11.70
C VAL A 88 4.31 -2.49 13.19
N GLU A 89 3.43 -3.04 14.02
CA GLU A 89 3.55 -2.91 15.46
C GLU A 89 4.65 -3.84 15.97
N ALA A 90 5.67 -3.22 16.55
CA ALA A 90 6.79 -3.98 17.11
C ALA A 90 6.38 -4.61 18.44
N GLY A 91 6.83 -5.83 18.67
CA GLY A 91 6.74 -6.49 19.95
C GLY A 91 5.34 -6.85 20.39
N GLY A 92 4.48 -6.94 19.42
CA GLY A 92 3.12 -7.33 19.72
C GLY A 92 3.04 -8.55 20.59
#